data_461f5d199224a6b1084817746ef806f0
#
_entry.id   461f5d199224a6b1084817746ef806f0
#
_cell.length_a   1.000
_cell.length_b   1.000
_cell.length_c   1.000
_cell.angle_alpha   90.00
_cell.angle_beta   90.00
_cell.angle_gamma   90.00
#
_symmetry.space_group_name_H-M   'P 1'
#
loop_
_entity.id
_entity.type
_entity.pdbx_description
1 polymer ?
#
loop_
_entity_poly.entity_id
_entity_poly.type
_entity_poly.pdbx_seq_one_letter_code
_entity_poly.pdbx_strand_id
1 'polypeptide(L)'
;MATILKDLNVTPLSDALGAEVTGIDAASLNEATFNTLRDSFHDNIVLVVRDQHLTPAQQTDFAKRFGDIQYHINKEHMMPGQPEVLILSTEVKDGRNVGIPDAGSDWHSDHSYVDRPTGYTILQSITVPKAGGDTEWTNMVTAYKTLSDDMKARLDGLIAIHSFNRTKNPRMTRPTRHADEKAYFDKRSPPDAFHPIARTHPHTGRKALYISPRFTIGIKDMDDAEALPLLDELFSHIANRDLIYRHKWRDGDLVMWDNRSTIHLALHGVKPPEIRRMHRTTVLGEVPF
;
A
#
# COMPACT_ATOMS: atom_id res chain seq x y z
N MET A 1 -20.48 -0.22 -34.08
CA MET A 1 -19.27 0.59 -34.29
C MET A 1 -18.14 -0.13 -33.57
N ALA A 2 -17.10 -0.57 -34.29
CA ALA A 2 -15.94 -1.19 -33.65
C ALA A 2 -15.20 -0.09 -32.88
N THR A 3 -15.15 -0.21 -31.55
CA THR A 3 -14.31 0.62 -30.69
C THR A 3 -12.88 0.33 -31.09
N ILE A 4 -12.20 1.31 -31.70
CA ILE A 4 -10.76 1.24 -31.94
C ILE A 4 -10.14 1.11 -30.54
N LEU A 5 -9.61 -0.07 -30.21
CA LEU A 5 -8.79 -0.29 -29.04
C LEU A 5 -7.61 0.69 -29.16
N LYS A 6 -7.59 1.73 -28.35
CA LYS A 6 -6.35 2.47 -28.12
C LYS A 6 -5.39 1.45 -27.53
N ASP A 7 -4.23 1.27 -28.15
CA ASP A 7 -3.22 0.34 -27.67
C ASP A 7 -2.81 0.75 -26.26
N LEU A 8 -2.92 -0.18 -25.32
CA LEU A 8 -2.39 -0.02 -23.97
C LEU A 8 -0.89 0.26 -24.10
N ASN A 9 -0.47 1.42 -23.62
CA ASN A 9 0.94 1.82 -23.63
C ASN A 9 1.45 1.88 -22.18
N VAL A 10 2.59 1.22 -21.93
CA VAL A 10 3.24 1.13 -20.61
C VAL A 10 4.60 1.82 -20.71
N THR A 11 4.82 2.85 -19.90
CA THR A 11 6.07 3.61 -19.86
C THR A 11 6.64 3.62 -18.44
N PRO A 12 7.90 3.21 -18.21
CA PRO A 12 8.51 3.28 -16.89
C PRO A 12 8.46 4.69 -16.28
N LEU A 13 8.18 4.77 -14.97
CA LEU A 13 8.12 6.04 -14.22
C LEU A 13 9.44 6.38 -13.54
N SER A 14 10.21 5.35 -13.16
CA SER A 14 11.53 5.50 -12.53
C SER A 14 12.36 4.24 -12.70
N ASP A 15 13.65 4.34 -12.38
CA ASP A 15 14.56 3.18 -12.34
C ASP A 15 14.25 2.24 -11.14
N ALA A 16 13.61 2.78 -10.10
CA ALA A 16 13.27 2.02 -8.89
C ALA A 16 12.11 1.05 -9.11
N LEU A 17 10.98 1.56 -9.58
CA LEU A 17 9.73 0.83 -9.85
C LEU A 17 8.70 1.73 -10.49
N GLY A 18 7.62 1.11 -10.97
CA GLY A 18 6.41 1.76 -11.44
C GLY A 18 6.39 2.06 -12.92
N ALA A 19 5.19 2.02 -13.49
CA ALA A 19 4.95 2.42 -14.86
C ALA A 19 3.65 3.24 -14.99
N GLU A 20 3.65 4.17 -15.93
CA GLU A 20 2.47 4.89 -16.39
C GLU A 20 1.78 4.06 -17.48
N VAL A 21 0.46 3.94 -17.36
CA VAL A 21 -0.39 3.28 -18.35
C VAL A 21 -1.32 4.32 -18.97
N THR A 22 -1.33 4.36 -20.30
CA THR A 22 -2.21 5.23 -21.08
C THR A 22 -2.97 4.44 -22.15
N GLY A 23 -4.00 5.05 -22.74
CA GLY A 23 -4.76 4.44 -23.82
C GLY A 23 -5.86 3.46 -23.37
N ILE A 24 -6.18 3.40 -22.07
CA ILE A 24 -7.25 2.57 -21.53
C ILE A 24 -8.27 3.39 -20.75
N ASP A 25 -9.48 2.84 -20.65
CA ASP A 25 -10.51 3.24 -19.70
C ASP A 25 -10.75 2.06 -18.75
N ALA A 26 -10.38 2.23 -17.47
CA ALA A 26 -10.48 1.18 -16.46
C ALA A 26 -11.93 0.75 -16.17
N ALA A 27 -12.92 1.61 -16.50
CA ALA A 27 -14.34 1.27 -16.35
C ALA A 27 -14.86 0.26 -17.39
N SER A 28 -14.14 0.07 -18.52
CA SER A 28 -14.65 -0.66 -19.67
C SER A 28 -13.63 -1.59 -20.34
N LEU A 29 -12.67 -2.13 -19.57
CA LEU A 29 -11.65 -3.05 -20.07
C LEU A 29 -12.23 -4.39 -20.50
N ASN A 30 -11.93 -4.81 -21.74
CA ASN A 30 -12.14 -6.20 -22.15
C ASN A 30 -11.11 -7.14 -21.49
N GLU A 31 -11.33 -8.46 -21.59
CA GLU A 31 -10.47 -9.46 -20.93
C GLU A 31 -9.02 -9.45 -21.43
N ALA A 32 -8.79 -9.27 -22.73
CA ALA A 32 -7.44 -9.24 -23.29
C ALA A 32 -6.63 -8.04 -22.76
N THR A 33 -7.23 -6.85 -22.77
CA THR A 33 -6.60 -5.62 -22.26
C THR A 33 -6.38 -5.72 -20.75
N PHE A 34 -7.34 -6.30 -20.02
CA PHE A 34 -7.18 -6.50 -18.57
C PHE A 34 -6.04 -7.46 -18.25
N ASN A 35 -5.91 -8.57 -18.97
CA ASN A 35 -4.82 -9.52 -18.76
C ASN A 35 -3.45 -8.87 -19.04
N THR A 36 -3.33 -8.07 -20.11
CA THR A 36 -2.12 -7.30 -20.39
C THR A 36 -1.81 -6.29 -19.29
N LEU A 37 -2.83 -5.58 -18.77
CA LEU A 37 -2.68 -4.65 -17.65
C LEU A 37 -2.21 -5.36 -16.40
N ARG A 38 -2.82 -6.50 -16.05
CA ARG A 38 -2.47 -7.30 -14.88
C ARG A 38 -1.03 -7.82 -14.96
N ASP A 39 -0.62 -8.33 -16.12
CA ASP A 39 0.74 -8.84 -16.32
C ASP A 39 1.75 -7.70 -16.22
N SER A 40 1.47 -6.54 -16.84
CA SER A 40 2.25 -5.31 -16.68
C SER A 40 2.31 -4.84 -15.22
N PHE A 41 1.23 -5.02 -14.45
CA PHE A 41 1.19 -4.68 -13.03
C PHE A 41 2.13 -5.56 -12.20
N HIS A 42 2.13 -6.86 -12.43
CA HIS A 42 3.05 -7.76 -11.74
C HIS A 42 4.52 -7.47 -12.05
N ASP A 43 4.83 -7.03 -13.28
CA ASP A 43 6.20 -6.69 -13.67
C ASP A 43 6.68 -5.38 -13.05
N ASN A 44 5.81 -4.36 -13.00
CA ASN A 44 6.15 -3.00 -12.57
C ASN A 44 5.81 -2.69 -11.11
N ILE A 45 5.02 -3.52 -10.44
CA ILE A 45 4.66 -3.47 -9.01
C ILE A 45 3.73 -2.29 -8.66
N VAL A 46 3.91 -1.12 -9.29
CA VAL A 46 3.06 0.06 -9.19
C VAL A 46 2.65 0.48 -10.59
N LEU A 47 1.35 0.67 -10.83
CA LEU A 47 0.85 1.27 -12.07
C LEU A 47 0.10 2.57 -11.78
N VAL A 48 0.34 3.56 -12.63
CA VAL A 48 -0.39 4.83 -12.67
C VAL A 48 -1.18 4.88 -13.96
N VAL A 49 -2.50 4.73 -13.88
CA VAL A 49 -3.41 4.88 -15.02
C VAL A 49 -3.95 6.30 -14.98
N ARG A 50 -3.65 7.10 -16.02
CA ARG A 50 -4.00 8.52 -16.07
C ARG A 50 -5.43 8.75 -16.55
N ASP A 51 -5.97 9.91 -16.19
CA ASP A 51 -7.25 10.45 -16.68
C ASP A 51 -8.45 9.50 -16.43
N GLN A 52 -8.47 8.85 -15.26
CA GLN A 52 -9.52 7.94 -14.84
C GLN A 52 -10.49 8.66 -13.89
N HIS A 53 -11.78 8.65 -14.23
CA HIS A 53 -12.83 9.29 -13.43
C HIS A 53 -13.93 8.26 -13.09
N LEU A 54 -13.51 7.16 -12.43
CA LEU A 54 -14.42 6.07 -12.09
C LEU A 54 -15.42 6.52 -11.02
N THR A 55 -16.66 6.14 -11.19
CA THR A 55 -17.61 6.14 -10.07
C THR A 55 -17.15 5.11 -9.02
N PRO A 56 -17.58 5.25 -7.74
CA PRO A 56 -17.24 4.27 -6.70
C PRO A 56 -17.61 2.83 -7.07
N ALA A 57 -18.74 2.62 -7.76
CA ALA A 57 -19.16 1.31 -8.25
C ALA A 57 -18.19 0.77 -9.32
N GLN A 58 -17.81 1.59 -10.31
CA GLN A 58 -16.85 1.21 -11.34
C GLN A 58 -15.47 0.89 -10.77
N GLN A 59 -14.99 1.66 -9.78
CA GLN A 59 -13.75 1.37 -9.08
C GLN A 59 -13.82 0.02 -8.34
N THR A 60 -14.95 -0.28 -7.71
CA THR A 60 -15.19 -1.56 -7.04
C THR A 60 -15.21 -2.71 -8.05
N ASP A 61 -15.91 -2.54 -9.18
CA ASP A 61 -16.00 -3.58 -10.22
C ASP A 61 -14.63 -3.83 -10.87
N PHE A 62 -13.85 -2.78 -11.11
CA PHE A 62 -12.46 -2.91 -11.56
C PHE A 62 -11.60 -3.68 -10.54
N ALA A 63 -11.70 -3.35 -9.25
CA ALA A 63 -10.94 -4.01 -8.19
C ALA A 63 -11.30 -5.50 -8.06
N LYS A 64 -12.59 -5.86 -8.19
CA LYS A 64 -13.07 -7.27 -8.14
C LYS A 64 -12.47 -8.16 -9.22
N ARG A 65 -11.97 -7.60 -10.31
CA ARG A 65 -11.28 -8.39 -11.35
C ARG A 65 -9.92 -8.94 -10.87
N PHE A 66 -9.35 -8.37 -9.82
CA PHE A 66 -8.10 -8.82 -9.20
C PHE A 66 -8.32 -9.79 -8.04
N GLY A 67 -9.55 -9.91 -7.51
CA GLY A 67 -9.91 -10.81 -6.41
C GLY A 67 -10.97 -10.23 -5.48
N ASP A 68 -11.15 -10.87 -4.34
CA ASP A 68 -12.14 -10.48 -3.34
C ASP A 68 -11.78 -9.14 -2.68
N ILE A 69 -12.79 -8.32 -2.44
CA ILE A 69 -12.60 -7.03 -1.76
C ILE A 69 -12.31 -7.27 -0.27
N GLN A 70 -11.28 -6.59 0.22
CA GLN A 70 -10.96 -6.55 1.64
C GLN A 70 -11.50 -5.26 2.27
N TYR A 71 -12.36 -5.40 3.28
CA TYR A 71 -12.92 -4.26 3.99
C TYR A 71 -11.97 -3.74 5.07
N HIS A 72 -11.89 -2.41 5.21
CA HIS A 72 -11.06 -1.79 6.22
C HIS A 72 -11.67 -1.92 7.62
N ILE A 73 -10.81 -1.97 8.66
CA ILE A 73 -11.26 -2.06 10.06
C ILE A 73 -12.01 -0.81 10.54
N ASN A 74 -11.68 0.37 10.01
CA ASN A 74 -12.35 1.64 10.32
C ASN A 74 -13.58 1.84 9.43
N LYS A 75 -14.67 1.19 9.77
CA LYS A 75 -15.92 1.21 8.98
C LYS A 75 -16.59 2.57 8.89
N GLU A 76 -16.31 3.47 9.83
CA GLU A 76 -16.89 4.82 9.90
C GLU A 76 -16.49 5.74 8.73
N HIS A 77 -15.42 5.43 8.01
CA HIS A 77 -14.94 6.18 6.85
C HIS A 77 -15.20 5.45 5.51
N MET A 78 -15.92 4.33 5.54
CA MET A 78 -16.42 3.71 4.33
C MET A 78 -17.45 4.61 3.65
N MET A 79 -17.45 4.58 2.32
CA MET A 79 -18.40 5.42 1.55
C MET A 79 -19.84 4.98 1.80
N PRO A 80 -20.75 5.90 2.13
CA PRO A 80 -22.17 5.57 2.26
C PRO A 80 -22.72 4.98 0.94
N GLY A 81 -23.37 3.82 1.04
CA GLY A 81 -23.92 3.10 -0.12
C GLY A 81 -22.92 2.34 -0.97
N GLN A 82 -21.61 2.46 -0.71
CA GLN A 82 -20.55 1.73 -1.40
C GLN A 82 -19.43 1.35 -0.42
N PRO A 83 -19.67 0.41 0.51
CA PRO A 83 -18.76 0.10 1.63
C PRO A 83 -17.43 -0.56 1.19
N GLU A 84 -17.29 -0.92 -0.06
CA GLU A 84 -16.03 -1.38 -0.68
C GLU A 84 -15.02 -0.25 -0.83
N VAL A 85 -15.46 1.01 -0.80
CA VAL A 85 -14.63 2.19 -0.99
C VAL A 85 -14.41 2.90 0.35
N LEU A 86 -13.15 3.06 0.73
CA LEU A 86 -12.71 3.85 1.87
C LEU A 86 -12.38 5.27 1.42
N ILE A 87 -12.86 6.28 2.16
CA ILE A 87 -12.53 7.68 1.89
C ILE A 87 -11.29 8.08 2.68
N LEU A 88 -10.24 8.52 1.98
CA LEU A 88 -9.07 9.19 2.56
C LEU A 88 -9.17 10.67 2.22
N SER A 89 -9.32 11.54 3.23
CA SER A 89 -9.55 12.96 2.98
C SER A 89 -9.09 13.85 4.13
N THR A 90 -8.51 15.00 3.76
CA THR A 90 -8.23 16.10 4.70
C THR A 90 -9.43 17.03 4.88
N GLU A 91 -10.53 16.79 4.16
CA GLU A 91 -11.75 17.59 4.23
C GLU A 91 -12.45 17.47 5.58
N VAL A 92 -12.85 18.61 6.13
CA VAL A 92 -13.69 18.68 7.33
C VAL A 92 -15.03 19.32 6.97
N LYS A 93 -16.13 18.63 7.24
CA LYS A 93 -17.49 19.13 7.04
C LYS A 93 -18.26 19.08 8.37
N ASP A 94 -18.89 20.18 8.74
CA ASP A 94 -19.66 20.31 9.99
C ASP A 94 -18.85 19.86 11.23
N GLY A 95 -17.55 20.21 11.27
CA GLY A 95 -16.64 19.87 12.36
C GLY A 95 -16.20 18.40 12.41
N ARG A 96 -16.51 17.59 11.38
CA ARG A 96 -16.16 16.16 11.31
C ARG A 96 -15.31 15.88 10.08
N ASN A 97 -14.33 14.98 10.23
CA ASN A 97 -13.55 14.49 9.10
C ASN A 97 -14.44 13.69 8.15
N VAL A 98 -14.42 14.02 6.87
CA VAL A 98 -15.12 13.29 5.79
C VAL A 98 -14.50 11.92 5.56
N GLY A 99 -13.20 11.79 5.75
CA GLY A 99 -12.43 10.57 5.60
C GLY A 99 -11.29 10.48 6.61
N ILE A 100 -10.36 9.54 6.42
CA ILE A 100 -9.16 9.44 7.25
C ILE A 100 -8.13 10.47 6.75
N PRO A 101 -7.77 11.49 7.55
CA PRO A 101 -6.92 12.60 7.08
C PRO A 101 -5.43 12.26 7.03
N ASP A 102 -4.98 11.32 7.85
CA ASP A 102 -3.57 11.01 8.12
C ASP A 102 -3.20 9.54 7.86
N ALA A 103 -4.01 8.83 7.04
CA ALA A 103 -3.73 7.46 6.69
C ALA A 103 -2.38 7.32 5.97
N GLY A 104 -1.60 6.32 6.36
CA GLY A 104 -0.35 5.98 5.67
C GLY A 104 0.83 6.90 5.97
N SER A 105 0.82 7.63 7.09
CA SER A 105 1.88 8.57 7.50
C SER A 105 3.19 7.93 8.00
N ASP A 106 3.26 6.63 8.07
CA ASP A 106 4.46 5.85 8.38
C ASP A 106 4.64 4.76 7.31
N TRP A 107 5.88 4.39 6.97
CA TRP A 107 6.17 3.33 6.00
C TRP A 107 5.50 2.01 6.37
N HIS A 108 4.63 1.48 5.49
CA HIS A 108 3.85 0.28 5.74
C HIS A 108 3.45 -0.47 4.46
N SER A 109 3.07 -1.74 4.62
CA SER A 109 2.26 -2.49 3.67
C SER A 109 0.85 -2.64 4.24
N ASP A 110 -0.17 -2.45 3.43
CA ASP A 110 -1.57 -2.46 3.88
C ASP A 110 -1.94 -3.80 4.53
N HIS A 111 -2.56 -3.70 5.71
CA HIS A 111 -3.06 -4.83 6.51
C HIS A 111 -2.04 -5.95 6.78
N SER A 112 -0.72 -5.68 6.74
CA SER A 112 0.28 -6.71 7.04
C SER A 112 0.18 -7.29 8.47
N TYR A 113 -0.65 -6.69 9.30
CA TYR A 113 -0.93 -7.11 10.68
C TYR A 113 -2.08 -8.12 10.81
N VAL A 114 -2.53 -8.74 9.73
CA VAL A 114 -3.53 -9.83 9.73
C VAL A 114 -2.99 -11.03 8.95
N ASP A 115 -3.53 -12.23 9.21
CA ASP A 115 -3.06 -13.49 8.60
C ASP A 115 -3.14 -13.50 7.06
N ARG A 116 -4.20 -12.87 6.51
CA ARG A 116 -4.35 -12.66 5.07
C ARG A 116 -4.30 -11.16 4.76
N PRO A 117 -3.11 -10.61 4.50
CA PRO A 117 -2.93 -9.20 4.22
C PRO A 117 -3.55 -8.76 2.89
N THR A 118 -3.58 -7.45 2.66
CA THR A 118 -3.93 -6.89 1.35
C THR A 118 -2.95 -7.38 0.28
N GLY A 119 -3.49 -7.90 -0.82
CA GLY A 119 -2.73 -8.19 -2.03
C GLY A 119 -2.49 -6.92 -2.82
N TYR A 120 -3.57 -6.27 -3.24
CA TYR A 120 -3.51 -5.05 -4.05
C TYR A 120 -4.29 -3.91 -3.44
N THR A 121 -3.78 -2.72 -3.58
CA THR A 121 -4.50 -1.48 -3.26
C THR A 121 -4.67 -0.65 -4.53
N ILE A 122 -5.87 -0.11 -4.70
CA ILE A 122 -6.26 0.75 -5.82
C ILE A 122 -6.75 2.07 -5.23
N LEU A 123 -6.09 3.16 -5.60
CA LEU A 123 -6.35 4.49 -5.06
C LEU A 123 -6.63 5.46 -6.22
N GLN A 124 -7.84 6.01 -6.23
CA GLN A 124 -8.22 7.04 -7.20
C GLN A 124 -8.14 8.43 -6.56
N SER A 125 -7.53 9.37 -7.26
CA SER A 125 -7.55 10.78 -6.87
C SER A 125 -8.89 11.42 -7.28
N ILE A 126 -9.52 12.10 -6.31
CA ILE A 126 -10.79 12.82 -6.51
C ILE A 126 -10.56 14.32 -6.42
N THR A 127 -9.72 14.76 -5.50
CA THR A 127 -9.28 16.13 -5.36
C THR A 127 -7.82 16.13 -4.94
N VAL A 128 -6.99 16.80 -5.69
CA VAL A 128 -5.55 16.87 -5.47
C VAL A 128 -5.15 18.29 -5.07
N PRO A 129 -4.40 18.49 -3.98
CA PRO A 129 -3.91 19.80 -3.60
C PRO A 129 -2.82 20.28 -4.57
N LYS A 130 -2.62 21.59 -4.67
CA LYS A 130 -1.55 22.17 -5.50
C LYS A 130 -0.14 21.80 -5.02
N ALA A 131 0.00 21.50 -3.72
CA ALA A 131 1.26 21.10 -3.12
C ALA A 131 1.05 20.17 -1.95
N GLY A 132 1.99 19.24 -1.75
CA GLY A 132 1.94 18.22 -0.70
C GLY A 132 1.04 17.03 -1.05
N GLY A 133 1.00 16.06 -0.14
CA GLY A 133 0.15 14.87 -0.29
C GLY A 133 0.65 13.83 -1.28
N ASP A 134 1.90 13.91 -1.75
CA ASP A 134 2.54 12.89 -2.58
C ASP A 134 2.59 11.53 -1.87
N THR A 135 2.86 10.47 -2.62
CA THR A 135 3.04 9.13 -2.06
C THR A 135 4.37 8.55 -2.54
N GLU A 136 5.10 7.89 -1.65
CA GLU A 136 6.32 7.17 -1.98
C GLU A 136 6.10 5.65 -1.83
N TRP A 137 6.75 4.86 -2.69
CA TRP A 137 6.81 3.40 -2.63
C TRP A 137 8.25 2.94 -2.69
N THR A 138 8.61 1.95 -1.85
CA THR A 138 9.90 1.24 -1.92
C THR A 138 9.72 -0.10 -2.63
N ASN A 139 10.65 -0.43 -3.53
CA ASN A 139 10.70 -1.72 -4.21
C ASN A 139 11.30 -2.79 -3.29
N MET A 140 10.44 -3.56 -2.63
CA MET A 140 10.86 -4.59 -1.68
C MET A 140 11.43 -5.85 -2.35
N VAL A 141 11.16 -6.06 -3.64
CA VAL A 141 11.78 -7.12 -4.46
C VAL A 141 13.25 -6.79 -4.72
N THR A 142 13.52 -5.57 -5.20
CA THR A 142 14.91 -5.11 -5.40
C THR A 142 15.66 -5.01 -4.08
N ALA A 143 14.97 -4.55 -3.00
CA ALA A 143 15.56 -4.53 -1.67
C ALA A 143 16.03 -5.93 -1.23
N TYR A 144 15.22 -6.98 -1.41
CA TYR A 144 15.68 -8.35 -1.14
C TYR A 144 16.81 -8.79 -2.08
N LYS A 145 16.69 -8.51 -3.37
CA LYS A 145 17.67 -8.90 -4.39
C LYS A 145 19.07 -8.34 -4.09
N THR A 146 19.15 -7.10 -3.59
CA THR A 146 20.42 -6.38 -3.34
C THR A 146 21.05 -6.66 -1.98
N LEU A 147 20.42 -7.46 -1.11
CA LEU A 147 21.07 -7.97 0.09
C LEU A 147 22.26 -8.87 -0.27
N SER A 148 23.26 -8.91 0.62
CA SER A 148 24.35 -9.89 0.52
C SER A 148 23.83 -11.32 0.65
N ASP A 149 24.58 -12.30 0.14
CA ASP A 149 24.19 -13.71 0.25
C ASP A 149 24.18 -14.17 1.72
N ASP A 150 25.09 -13.66 2.55
CA ASP A 150 25.11 -13.92 4.00
C ASP A 150 23.84 -13.38 4.66
N MET A 151 23.39 -12.17 4.31
CA MET A 151 22.15 -11.62 4.85
C MET A 151 20.94 -12.43 4.39
N LYS A 152 20.86 -12.81 3.10
CA LYS A 152 19.77 -13.68 2.60
C LYS A 152 19.73 -15.02 3.33
N ALA A 153 20.90 -15.63 3.58
CA ALA A 153 21.01 -16.87 4.34
C ALA A 153 20.58 -16.67 5.81
N ARG A 154 20.92 -15.53 6.42
CA ARG A 154 20.49 -15.19 7.78
C ARG A 154 18.98 -15.00 7.90
N LEU A 155 18.33 -14.47 6.86
CA LEU A 155 16.87 -14.21 6.84
C LEU A 155 16.05 -15.45 6.48
N ASP A 156 16.66 -16.50 5.96
CA ASP A 156 15.92 -17.70 5.53
C ASP A 156 15.21 -18.37 6.70
N GLY A 157 13.92 -18.60 6.53
CA GLY A 157 13.06 -19.18 7.56
C GLY A 157 12.68 -18.24 8.71
N LEU A 158 13.20 -17.01 8.78
CA LEU A 158 12.81 -16.05 9.82
C LEU A 158 11.39 -15.50 9.59
N ILE A 159 10.64 -15.41 10.70
CA ILE A 159 9.25 -14.95 10.72
C ILE A 159 9.17 -13.59 11.45
N ALA A 160 8.75 -12.56 10.76
CA ALA A 160 8.46 -11.25 11.34
C ALA A 160 7.14 -11.25 12.11
N ILE A 161 7.08 -10.53 13.22
CA ILE A 161 5.87 -10.28 14.01
C ILE A 161 5.30 -8.92 13.59
N HIS A 162 4.07 -8.92 13.06
CA HIS A 162 3.37 -7.72 12.63
C HIS A 162 2.23 -7.39 13.59
N SER A 163 2.16 -6.14 14.06
CA SER A 163 1.13 -5.68 14.98
C SER A 163 0.47 -4.38 14.51
N PHE A 164 -0.85 -4.33 14.56
CA PHE A 164 -1.59 -3.08 14.44
C PHE A 164 -1.37 -2.19 15.67
N ASN A 165 -1.17 -2.79 16.84
CA ASN A 165 -0.97 -2.08 18.09
C ASN A 165 0.36 -1.33 18.09
N ARG A 166 0.28 -0.05 17.76
CA ARG A 166 1.42 0.86 17.69
C ARG A 166 2.21 0.93 19.00
N THR A 167 1.54 0.76 20.16
CA THR A 167 2.21 0.88 21.46
C THR A 167 3.16 -0.30 21.77
N LYS A 168 3.06 -1.38 21.00
CA LYS A 168 4.01 -2.50 21.04
C LYS A 168 5.29 -2.24 20.24
N ASN A 169 5.32 -1.18 19.40
CA ASN A 169 6.45 -0.90 18.53
C ASN A 169 7.33 0.20 19.12
N PRO A 170 8.54 -0.12 19.62
CA PRO A 170 9.43 0.85 20.27
C PRO A 170 9.90 1.98 19.34
N ARG A 171 9.77 1.82 18.02
CA ARG A 171 10.14 2.82 17.02
C ARG A 171 9.05 3.86 16.78
N MET A 172 7.82 3.60 17.23
CA MET A 172 6.67 4.49 17.03
C MET A 172 6.53 5.51 18.15
N THR A 173 7.45 6.45 18.22
CA THR A 173 7.53 7.46 19.31
C THR A 173 6.67 8.71 19.06
N ARG A 174 6.27 8.98 17.79
CA ARG A 174 5.46 10.14 17.45
C ARG A 174 4.04 9.99 17.97
N PRO A 175 3.49 10.97 18.73
CA PRO A 175 2.12 10.91 19.23
C PRO A 175 1.09 10.79 18.10
N THR A 176 -0.01 10.09 18.36
CA THR A 176 -1.17 10.04 17.46
C THR A 176 -2.23 11.06 17.90
N ARG A 177 -3.34 11.12 17.15
CA ARG A 177 -4.52 11.94 17.49
C ARG A 177 -5.36 11.38 18.65
N HIS A 178 -5.03 10.21 19.18
CA HIS A 178 -5.80 9.56 20.23
C HIS A 178 -5.25 9.95 21.61
N ALA A 179 -6.09 10.52 22.47
CA ALA A 179 -5.69 11.00 23.80
C ALA A 179 -5.21 9.85 24.71
N ASP A 180 -5.78 8.66 24.58
CA ASP A 180 -5.31 7.42 25.21
C ASP A 180 -5.01 6.40 24.11
N GLU A 181 -3.77 6.43 23.62
CA GLU A 181 -3.30 5.54 22.56
C GLU A 181 -3.38 4.08 22.97
N LYS A 182 -2.99 3.77 24.21
CA LYS A 182 -2.96 2.39 24.69
C LYS A 182 -4.36 1.79 24.66
N ALA A 183 -5.34 2.45 25.29
CA ALA A 183 -6.73 1.99 25.30
C ALA A 183 -7.34 1.92 23.89
N TYR A 184 -6.99 2.89 23.01
CA TYR A 184 -7.47 2.90 21.63
C TYR A 184 -7.00 1.65 20.87
N PHE A 185 -5.68 1.35 20.92
CA PHE A 185 -5.12 0.22 20.19
C PHE A 185 -5.45 -1.13 20.83
N ASP A 186 -5.41 -1.25 22.16
CA ASP A 186 -5.78 -2.50 22.86
C ASP A 186 -7.21 -2.95 22.51
N LYS A 187 -8.13 -2.01 22.34
CA LYS A 187 -9.53 -2.31 21.98
C LYS A 187 -9.73 -2.71 20.53
N ARG A 188 -8.88 -2.23 19.60
CA ARG A 188 -9.08 -2.33 18.15
C ARG A 188 -8.11 -3.26 17.44
N SER A 189 -6.99 -3.58 18.06
CA SER A 189 -5.99 -4.44 17.42
C SER A 189 -6.45 -5.88 17.32
N PRO A 190 -6.39 -6.47 16.13
CA PRO A 190 -6.47 -7.91 16.01
C PRO A 190 -5.25 -8.57 16.70
N PRO A 191 -5.24 -9.89 16.88
CA PRO A 191 -4.02 -10.63 17.24
C PRO A 191 -2.87 -10.26 16.30
N ASP A 192 -1.63 -10.32 16.80
CA ASP A 192 -0.44 -10.10 15.98
C ASP A 192 -0.34 -11.18 14.89
N ALA A 193 0.10 -10.81 13.70
CA ALA A 193 0.28 -11.71 12.57
C ALA A 193 1.76 -12.09 12.39
N PHE A 194 2.00 -13.26 11.80
CA PHE A 194 3.32 -13.87 11.63
C PHE A 194 3.58 -14.14 10.16
N HIS A 195 4.59 -13.50 9.58
CA HIS A 195 4.87 -13.60 8.15
C HIS A 195 6.36 -13.82 7.88
N PRO A 196 6.74 -14.56 6.82
CA PRO A 196 8.14 -14.71 6.45
C PRO A 196 8.74 -13.33 6.13
N ILE A 197 9.96 -13.06 6.62
CA ILE A 197 10.70 -11.83 6.29
C ILE A 197 11.01 -11.80 4.79
N ALA A 198 11.37 -12.95 4.21
CA ALA A 198 11.60 -13.16 2.78
C ALA A 198 10.39 -13.84 2.15
N ARG A 199 9.33 -13.06 1.87
CA ARG A 199 8.07 -13.54 1.27
C ARG A 199 8.23 -13.87 -0.20
N THR A 200 7.66 -15.00 -0.65
CA THR A 200 7.54 -15.34 -2.07
C THR A 200 6.24 -14.78 -2.67
N HIS A 201 6.34 -14.14 -3.83
CA HIS A 201 5.18 -13.62 -4.54
C HIS A 201 4.47 -14.75 -5.33
N PRO A 202 3.16 -14.98 -5.13
CA PRO A 202 2.45 -16.16 -5.66
C PRO A 202 2.39 -16.22 -7.19
N HIS A 203 2.37 -15.07 -7.87
CA HIS A 203 2.23 -15.02 -9.33
C HIS A 203 3.57 -14.94 -10.06
N THR A 204 4.59 -14.30 -9.46
CA THR A 204 5.88 -14.06 -10.12
C THR A 204 7.02 -14.94 -9.60
N GLY A 205 6.83 -15.60 -8.45
CA GLY A 205 7.88 -16.37 -7.77
C GLY A 205 9.02 -15.52 -7.19
N ARG A 206 9.00 -14.18 -7.37
CA ARG A 206 10.04 -13.29 -6.85
C ARG A 206 9.96 -13.22 -5.33
N LYS A 207 11.12 -13.22 -4.66
CA LYS A 207 11.19 -12.93 -3.22
C LYS A 207 11.25 -11.43 -2.98
N ALA A 208 10.58 -10.97 -1.91
CA ALA A 208 10.58 -9.59 -1.44
C ALA A 208 10.81 -9.55 0.07
N LEU A 209 11.43 -8.50 0.60
CA LEU A 209 11.40 -8.22 2.02
C LEU A 209 9.98 -7.86 2.45
N TYR A 210 9.42 -8.60 3.41
CA TYR A 210 8.05 -8.37 3.89
C TYR A 210 8.04 -7.89 5.33
N ILE A 211 8.60 -6.70 5.51
CA ILE A 211 8.72 -5.97 6.78
C ILE A 211 8.34 -4.51 6.57
N SER A 212 7.96 -3.82 7.62
CA SER A 212 7.73 -2.37 7.57
C SER A 212 7.98 -1.70 8.91
N PRO A 213 8.53 -0.48 8.94
CA PRO A 213 8.77 0.25 10.19
C PRO A 213 7.50 0.41 11.05
N ARG A 214 6.32 0.56 10.41
CA ARG A 214 5.06 0.78 11.12
C ARG A 214 4.52 -0.46 11.83
N PHE A 215 4.57 -1.62 11.18
CA PHE A 215 3.86 -2.81 11.67
C PHE A 215 4.78 -3.91 12.18
N THR A 216 6.04 -4.00 11.73
CA THR A 216 6.96 -5.03 12.19
C THR A 216 7.55 -4.65 13.55
N ILE A 217 7.22 -5.43 14.57
CA ILE A 217 7.60 -5.15 15.96
C ILE A 217 8.73 -6.04 16.48
N GLY A 218 8.99 -7.18 15.85
CA GLY A 218 10.00 -8.15 16.27
C GLY A 218 10.13 -9.30 15.28
N ILE A 219 10.92 -10.31 15.65
CA ILE A 219 11.12 -11.57 14.94
C ILE A 219 10.74 -12.71 15.90
N LYS A 220 9.95 -13.66 15.39
CA LYS A 220 9.48 -14.80 16.19
C LYS A 220 10.65 -15.63 16.69
N ASP A 221 10.57 -16.07 17.95
CA ASP A 221 11.57 -16.92 18.63
C ASP A 221 12.99 -16.31 18.70
N MET A 222 13.10 -14.97 18.54
CA MET A 222 14.32 -14.17 18.68
C MET A 222 14.09 -13.10 19.75
N ASP A 223 15.06 -12.87 20.64
CA ASP A 223 14.94 -11.82 21.64
C ASP A 223 15.12 -10.42 21.03
N ASP A 224 14.63 -9.39 21.73
CA ASP A 224 14.68 -8.01 21.24
C ASP A 224 16.12 -7.51 21.07
N ALA A 225 17.08 -7.99 21.85
CA ALA A 225 18.47 -7.55 21.77
C ALA A 225 19.13 -8.00 20.44
N GLU A 226 18.65 -9.06 19.83
CA GLU A 226 19.08 -9.55 18.53
C GLU A 226 18.13 -9.07 17.40
N ALA A 227 16.82 -9.17 17.60
CA ALA A 227 15.82 -8.86 16.57
C ALA A 227 15.81 -7.38 16.18
N LEU A 228 15.90 -6.46 17.16
CA LEU A 228 15.77 -5.03 16.87
C LEU A 228 16.95 -4.49 16.05
N PRO A 229 18.22 -4.80 16.34
CA PRO A 229 19.35 -4.40 15.49
C PRO A 229 19.25 -4.94 14.06
N LEU A 230 18.84 -6.20 13.87
CA LEU A 230 18.65 -6.79 12.54
C LEU A 230 17.54 -6.07 11.76
N LEU A 231 16.41 -5.78 12.41
CA LEU A 231 15.34 -5.01 11.78
C LEU A 231 15.78 -3.58 11.44
N ASP A 232 16.59 -2.93 12.29
CA ASP A 232 17.10 -1.57 12.03
C ASP A 232 18.06 -1.54 10.84
N GLU A 233 18.91 -2.56 10.68
CA GLU A 233 19.76 -2.74 9.51
C GLU A 233 18.92 -2.88 8.24
N LEU A 234 17.89 -3.74 8.27
CA LEU A 234 16.98 -3.93 7.14
C LEU A 234 16.15 -2.68 6.84
N PHE A 235 15.68 -1.94 7.86
CA PHE A 235 14.95 -0.69 7.65
C PHE A 235 15.86 0.40 7.06
N SER A 236 17.13 0.44 7.43
CA SER A 236 18.11 1.34 6.83
C SER A 236 18.34 0.99 5.35
N HIS A 237 18.40 -0.30 5.02
CA HIS A 237 18.56 -0.78 3.65
C HIS A 237 17.38 -0.40 2.75
N ILE A 238 16.13 -0.61 3.20
CA ILE A 238 14.93 -0.27 2.42
C ILE A 238 14.66 1.24 2.30
N ALA A 239 15.32 2.06 3.10
CA ALA A 239 15.26 3.52 3.02
C ALA A 239 16.17 4.12 1.95
N ASN A 240 16.95 3.30 1.23
CA ASN A 240 17.78 3.75 0.12
C ASN A 240 16.93 4.40 -0.98
N ARG A 241 17.30 5.61 -1.37
CA ARG A 241 16.57 6.40 -2.38
C ARG A 241 16.52 5.75 -3.75
N ASP A 242 17.48 4.92 -4.12
CA ASP A 242 17.51 4.17 -5.38
C ASP A 242 16.40 3.11 -5.47
N LEU A 243 15.78 2.76 -4.34
CA LEU A 243 14.66 1.83 -4.25
C LEU A 243 13.30 2.52 -4.25
N ILE A 244 13.26 3.86 -4.21
CA ILE A 244 12.04 4.63 -3.91
C ILE A 244 11.56 5.39 -5.13
N TYR A 245 10.28 5.19 -5.50
CA TYR A 245 9.54 6.03 -6.43
C TYR A 245 8.63 6.98 -5.66
N ARG A 246 8.63 8.28 -6.02
CA ARG A 246 7.73 9.31 -5.50
C ARG A 246 6.75 9.75 -6.57
N HIS A 247 5.46 9.57 -6.30
CA HIS A 247 4.37 9.98 -7.16
C HIS A 247 3.80 11.34 -6.74
N LYS A 248 3.75 12.25 -7.70
CA LYS A 248 3.02 13.51 -7.60
C LYS A 248 1.65 13.31 -8.24
N TRP A 249 0.63 13.39 -7.41
CA TRP A 249 -0.75 13.14 -7.83
C TRP A 249 -1.26 14.19 -8.82
N ARG A 250 -2.09 13.74 -9.75
CA ARG A 250 -2.93 14.56 -10.62
C ARG A 250 -4.37 14.15 -10.47
N ASP A 251 -5.32 15.05 -10.76
CA ASP A 251 -6.73 14.68 -10.81
C ASP A 251 -6.95 13.56 -11.84
N GLY A 252 -7.77 12.57 -11.49
CA GLY A 252 -8.03 11.42 -12.33
C GLY A 252 -6.92 10.37 -12.35
N ASP A 253 -5.92 10.44 -11.48
CA ASP A 253 -4.97 9.34 -11.33
C ASP A 253 -5.64 8.15 -10.66
N LEU A 254 -5.58 6.98 -11.30
CA LEU A 254 -5.88 5.69 -10.69
C LEU A 254 -4.55 4.97 -10.48
N VAL A 255 -4.09 4.94 -9.23
CA VAL A 255 -2.83 4.29 -8.88
C VAL A 255 -3.10 2.97 -8.19
N MET A 256 -2.44 1.92 -8.64
CA MET A 256 -2.52 0.59 -8.04
C MET A 256 -1.15 0.08 -7.67
N TRP A 257 -1.03 -0.60 -6.51
CA TRP A 257 0.23 -1.19 -6.06
C TRP A 257 0.05 -2.56 -5.44
N ASP A 258 1.08 -3.38 -5.58
CA ASP A 258 1.16 -4.70 -5.00
C ASP A 258 1.82 -4.65 -3.61
N ASN A 259 1.01 -4.88 -2.57
CA ASN A 259 1.47 -4.86 -1.18
C ASN A 259 2.40 -6.03 -0.81
N ARG A 260 2.50 -7.04 -1.67
CA ARG A 260 3.45 -8.15 -1.49
C ARG A 260 4.89 -7.74 -1.80
N SER A 261 5.01 -6.72 -2.66
CA SER A 261 6.25 -6.29 -3.29
C SER A 261 6.66 -4.86 -2.93
N THR A 262 5.79 -4.12 -2.19
CA THR A 262 6.04 -2.73 -1.78
C THR A 262 5.69 -2.46 -0.33
N ILE A 263 6.36 -1.47 0.23
CA ILE A 263 5.85 -0.62 1.32
C ILE A 263 5.64 0.79 0.78
N HIS A 264 4.78 1.56 1.42
CA HIS A 264 4.47 2.91 0.97
C HIS A 264 4.30 3.90 2.12
N LEU A 265 4.40 5.19 1.77
CA LEU A 265 4.31 6.32 2.69
C LEU A 265 3.51 7.45 2.03
N ALA A 266 2.43 7.88 2.67
CA ALA A 266 1.75 9.12 2.30
C ALA A 266 2.50 10.33 2.91
N LEU A 267 2.98 11.22 2.05
CA LEU A 267 3.68 12.43 2.48
C LEU A 267 2.67 13.49 2.92
N HIS A 268 3.03 14.19 3.97
CA HIS A 268 2.24 15.32 4.50
C HIS A 268 2.43 16.59 3.66
N GLY A 269 1.90 17.70 4.15
CA GLY A 269 2.13 19.02 3.58
C GLY A 269 0.91 19.66 2.94
N VAL A 270 -0.25 18.96 2.93
CA VAL A 270 -1.52 19.58 2.52
C VAL A 270 -1.94 20.57 3.60
N LYS A 271 -2.17 21.82 3.21
CA LYS A 271 -2.55 22.90 4.14
C LYS A 271 -3.90 23.49 3.72
N PRO A 272 -4.79 23.80 4.70
CA PRO A 272 -6.01 24.54 4.38
C PRO A 272 -5.70 25.85 3.61
N PRO A 273 -6.54 26.25 2.65
CA PRO A 273 -7.83 25.65 2.27
C PRO A 273 -7.73 24.45 1.31
N GLU A 274 -6.53 24.00 0.93
CA GLU A 274 -6.34 22.88 0.01
C GLU A 274 -6.90 21.58 0.61
N ILE A 275 -7.55 20.79 -0.24
CA ILE A 275 -8.14 19.49 0.12
C ILE A 275 -7.44 18.39 -0.70
N ARG A 276 -7.13 17.29 -0.02
CA ARG A 276 -6.78 16.03 -0.65
C ARG A 276 -7.91 15.03 -0.39
N ARG A 277 -8.51 14.50 -1.44
CA ARG A 277 -9.56 13.47 -1.33
C ARG A 277 -9.27 12.34 -2.30
N MET A 278 -9.24 11.14 -1.78
CA MET A 278 -8.96 9.89 -2.50
C MET A 278 -10.00 8.84 -2.17
N HIS A 279 -10.30 7.96 -3.13
CA HIS A 279 -11.12 6.78 -2.94
C HIS A 279 -10.23 5.55 -3.00
N ARG A 280 -10.22 4.74 -1.94
CA ARG A 280 -9.39 3.53 -1.84
C ARG A 280 -10.24 2.27 -1.87
N THR A 281 -9.86 1.30 -2.70
CA THR A 281 -10.37 -0.08 -2.69
C THR A 281 -9.20 -1.03 -2.48
N THR A 282 -9.37 -2.05 -1.64
CA THR A 282 -8.34 -3.05 -1.36
C THR A 282 -8.81 -4.44 -1.73
N VAL A 283 -7.91 -5.24 -2.28
CA VAL A 283 -8.14 -6.63 -2.69
C VAL A 283 -7.42 -7.55 -1.72
N LEU A 284 -8.11 -8.55 -1.22
CA LEU A 284 -7.60 -9.53 -0.28
C LEU A 284 -6.45 -10.33 -0.91
N GLY A 285 -5.36 -10.50 -0.16
CA GLY A 285 -4.25 -11.35 -0.56
C GLY A 285 -4.38 -12.78 -0.05
N GLU A 286 -3.34 -13.57 -0.27
CA GLU A 286 -3.15 -14.89 0.30
C GLU A 286 -2.41 -14.83 1.65
N VAL A 287 -2.35 -15.95 2.36
CA VAL A 287 -1.43 -16.12 3.50
C VAL A 287 0.00 -16.06 2.95
N PRO A 288 0.88 -15.19 3.46
CA PRO A 288 2.28 -15.08 3.03
C PRO A 288 3.09 -16.36 3.26
N PHE A 289 3.95 -16.72 2.29
CA PHE A 289 4.81 -17.91 2.34
C PHE A 289 6.21 -17.64 1.76
#